data_0b3e28df7434b2ec4d78b392ef02985b
#
_entry.id   0b3e28df7434b2ec4d78b392ef02985b
#
_cell.length_a   1.000
_cell.length_b   1.000
_cell.length_c   1.000
_cell.angle_alpha   90.00
_cell.angle_beta   90.00
_cell.angle_gamma   90.00
#
_symmetry.space_group_name_H-M   'P 1'
#
loop_
_entity.id
_entity.type
_entity.pdbx_description
1 polymer ?
#
loop_
_entity_poly.entity_id
_entity_poly.type
_entity_poly.pdbx_seq_one_letter_code
_entity_poly.pdbx_strand_id
1 'polypeptide(L)'
;MAKAPKAMPVYLTLRKMIDPATGKERAAFVAASDADAALMAERGFKLNAKVRADLKQPRNERFNRLVHGLGRVLVKNIDRFAGMQAHAAIKELQAESGVYCDREEFDIPGLGRLSRLVPQSLAFDSMGEEAFQDFWRGCCAYLVATDWPTLTEERLTEMAEFETFREVA
;
A
#
# COMPACT_ATOMS: atom_id res chain seq x y z
N MET A 1 -26.19 -9.95 -9.57
CA MET A 1 -26.53 -8.92 -8.56
C MET A 1 -25.45 -7.85 -8.59
N ALA A 2 -25.78 -6.63 -8.97
CA ALA A 2 -24.84 -5.51 -8.97
C ALA A 2 -24.46 -5.18 -7.51
N LYS A 3 -23.16 -5.11 -7.22
CA LYS A 3 -22.64 -4.74 -5.90
C LYS A 3 -23.02 -3.28 -5.65
N ALA A 4 -23.72 -2.99 -4.54
CA ALA A 4 -24.08 -1.62 -4.18
C ALA A 4 -22.84 -0.72 -4.21
N PRO A 5 -22.93 0.54 -4.66
CA PRO A 5 -21.82 1.46 -4.70
C PRO A 5 -21.25 1.60 -3.29
N LYS A 6 -19.93 1.41 -3.19
CA LYS A 6 -19.22 1.50 -1.91
C LYS A 6 -19.30 2.95 -1.42
N ALA A 7 -19.87 3.15 -0.22
CA ALA A 7 -19.97 4.49 0.35
C ALA A 7 -18.59 5.15 0.45
N MET A 8 -18.48 6.42 0.10
CA MET A 8 -17.23 7.19 0.22
C MET A 8 -16.73 7.13 1.67
N PRO A 9 -15.43 6.90 1.89
CA PRO A 9 -14.87 6.94 3.24
C PRO A 9 -14.97 8.36 3.83
N VAL A 10 -15.06 8.46 5.15
CA VAL A 10 -14.87 9.70 5.91
C VAL A 10 -13.49 9.63 6.54
N TYR A 11 -12.68 10.66 6.36
CA TYR A 11 -11.36 10.77 6.95
C TYR A 11 -11.43 11.51 8.28
N LEU A 12 -10.70 10.96 9.27
CA LEU A 12 -10.66 11.50 10.62
C LEU A 12 -9.20 11.75 11.03
N THR A 13 -8.97 12.83 11.75
CA THR A 13 -7.67 13.15 12.35
C THR A 13 -7.76 12.98 13.86
N LEU A 14 -6.80 12.26 14.45
CA LEU A 14 -6.66 12.17 15.90
C LEU A 14 -6.03 13.47 16.43
N ARG A 15 -6.74 14.20 17.29
CA ARG A 15 -6.27 15.45 17.89
C ARG A 15 -6.36 15.40 19.40
N LYS A 16 -5.48 16.15 20.08
CA LYS A 16 -5.67 16.49 21.49
C LYS A 16 -6.74 17.57 21.59
N MET A 17 -7.73 17.33 22.42
CA MET A 17 -8.85 18.22 22.69
C MET A 17 -8.98 18.41 24.19
N ILE A 18 -9.45 19.58 24.62
CA ILE A 18 -9.85 19.80 26.02
C ILE A 18 -11.32 19.42 26.15
N ASP A 19 -11.63 18.47 27.04
CA ASP A 19 -13.00 18.10 27.36
C ASP A 19 -13.66 19.28 28.09
N PRO A 20 -14.68 19.92 27.51
CA PRO A 20 -15.29 21.11 28.11
C PRO A 20 -16.00 20.83 29.44
N ALA A 21 -16.39 19.58 29.69
CA ALA A 21 -17.06 19.20 30.93
C ALA A 21 -16.08 18.98 32.10
N THR A 22 -14.84 18.55 31.82
CA THR A 22 -13.88 18.16 32.86
C THR A 22 -12.60 19.00 32.85
N GLY A 23 -12.37 19.81 31.83
CA GLY A 23 -11.13 20.58 31.62
C GLY A 23 -9.88 19.72 31.34
N LYS A 24 -10.02 18.40 31.14
CA LYS A 24 -8.92 17.47 30.94
C LYS A 24 -8.63 17.29 29.46
N GLU A 25 -7.35 17.11 29.16
CA GLU A 25 -6.93 16.72 27.81
C GLU A 25 -7.43 15.30 27.48
N ARG A 26 -7.99 15.15 26.28
CA ARG A 26 -8.40 13.87 25.72
C ARG A 26 -7.99 13.78 24.25
N ALA A 27 -7.68 12.58 23.79
CA ALA A 27 -7.56 12.30 22.37
C ALA A 27 -8.97 12.13 21.78
N ALA A 28 -9.24 12.83 20.67
CA ALA A 28 -10.51 12.74 19.95
C ALA A 28 -10.27 12.64 18.44
N PHE A 29 -11.06 11.84 17.77
CA PHE A 29 -11.12 11.86 16.31
C PHE A 29 -12.07 12.98 15.88
N VAL A 30 -11.54 13.85 15.01
CA VAL A 30 -12.30 14.94 14.39
C VAL A 30 -12.26 14.77 12.86
N ALA A 31 -13.24 15.32 12.15
CA ALA A 31 -13.22 15.33 10.69
C ALA A 31 -11.90 15.94 10.19
N ALA A 32 -11.27 15.30 9.20
CA ALA A 32 -9.98 15.74 8.69
C ALA A 32 -10.08 17.01 7.86
N SER A 33 -11.24 17.25 7.24
CA SER A 33 -11.56 18.43 6.42
C SER A 33 -13.01 18.85 6.59
N ASP A 34 -13.34 20.03 6.10
CA ASP A 34 -14.74 20.54 6.06
C ASP A 34 -15.62 19.63 5.18
N ALA A 35 -15.08 19.05 4.13
CA ALA A 35 -15.79 18.09 3.29
C ALA A 35 -16.15 16.81 4.07
N ASP A 36 -15.22 16.30 4.89
CA ASP A 36 -15.48 15.14 5.76
C ASP A 36 -16.54 15.49 6.83
N ALA A 37 -16.47 16.69 7.39
CA ALA A 37 -17.46 17.16 8.35
C ALA A 37 -18.86 17.28 7.71
N ALA A 38 -18.97 17.82 6.52
CA ALA A 38 -20.21 17.89 5.77
C ALA A 38 -20.78 16.51 5.45
N LEU A 39 -19.91 15.57 5.03
CA LEU A 39 -20.31 14.19 4.74
C LEU A 39 -20.80 13.45 6.02
N MET A 40 -20.19 13.71 7.18
CA MET A 40 -20.68 13.19 8.46
C MET A 40 -22.07 13.75 8.80
N ALA A 41 -22.28 15.04 8.60
CA ALA A 41 -23.59 15.68 8.84
C ALA A 41 -24.67 15.13 7.91
N GLU A 42 -24.37 14.99 6.62
CA GLU A 42 -25.26 14.39 5.60
C GLU A 42 -25.68 12.96 5.98
N ARG A 43 -24.75 12.18 6.54
CA ARG A 43 -25.02 10.81 7.03
C ARG A 43 -25.76 10.76 8.34
N GLY A 44 -26.12 11.90 8.92
CA GLY A 44 -26.90 12.01 10.13
C GLY A 44 -26.13 11.69 11.43
N PHE A 45 -24.80 11.78 11.44
CA PHE A 45 -24.02 11.67 12.68
C PHE A 45 -24.37 12.85 13.61
N LYS A 46 -24.74 12.52 14.85
CA LYS A 46 -25.15 13.52 15.86
C LYS A 46 -24.02 13.73 16.85
N LEU A 47 -23.83 14.98 17.29
CA LEU A 47 -22.91 15.32 18.37
C LEU A 47 -23.30 14.54 19.64
N ASN A 48 -22.29 14.09 20.37
CA ASN A 48 -22.43 13.33 21.63
C ASN A 48 -23.09 11.94 21.47
N ALA A 49 -23.43 11.49 20.26
CA ALA A 49 -23.91 10.15 20.02
C ALA A 49 -22.74 9.16 19.98
N LYS A 50 -22.96 7.94 20.45
CA LYS A 50 -21.99 6.84 20.30
C LYS A 50 -22.05 6.32 18.88
N VAL A 51 -20.88 6.21 18.26
CA VAL A 51 -20.70 5.69 16.90
C VAL A 51 -19.77 4.49 16.94
N ARG A 52 -20.11 3.43 16.24
CA ARG A 52 -19.17 2.35 15.94
C ARG A 52 -18.46 2.67 14.63
N ALA A 53 -17.13 2.72 14.67
CA ALA A 53 -16.30 2.92 13.48
C ALA A 53 -15.20 1.86 13.41
N ASP A 54 -14.99 1.30 12.23
CA ASP A 54 -13.79 0.52 11.92
C ASP A 54 -12.75 1.49 11.33
N LEU A 55 -11.77 1.84 12.18
CA LEU A 55 -10.74 2.79 11.79
C LEU A 55 -9.60 2.06 11.08
N LYS A 56 -9.27 2.53 9.90
CA LYS A 56 -8.10 2.09 9.16
C LYS A 56 -7.21 3.29 8.89
N GLN A 57 -5.91 3.12 9.07
CA GLN A 57 -4.99 4.17 8.63
C GLN A 57 -5.09 4.30 7.10
N PRO A 58 -5.15 5.54 6.57
CA PRO A 58 -5.05 5.74 5.12
C PRO A 58 -3.78 5.07 4.61
N ARG A 59 -3.87 4.48 3.43
CA ARG A 59 -2.68 3.95 2.74
C ARG A 59 -1.63 5.05 2.66
N ASN A 60 -0.37 4.70 2.88
CA ASN A 60 0.70 5.64 2.56
C ASN A 60 0.72 5.83 1.04
N GLU A 61 0.13 6.93 0.58
CA GLU A 61 0.00 7.23 -0.85
C GLU A 61 1.34 7.27 -1.57
N ARG A 62 2.39 7.69 -0.86
CA ARG A 62 3.75 7.71 -1.39
C ARG A 62 4.22 6.29 -1.72
N PHE A 63 4.03 5.32 -0.82
CA PHE A 63 4.43 3.93 -1.04
C PHE A 63 3.65 3.30 -2.19
N ASN A 64 2.33 3.52 -2.19
CA ASN A 64 1.49 3.01 -3.26
C ASN A 64 1.94 3.57 -4.62
N ARG A 65 2.23 4.87 -4.70
CA ARG A 65 2.73 5.52 -5.92
C ARG A 65 4.08 4.97 -6.34
N LEU A 66 5.04 4.81 -5.42
CA LEU A 66 6.36 4.27 -5.72
C LEU A 66 6.28 2.85 -6.28
N VAL A 67 5.51 1.98 -5.66
CA VAL A 67 5.37 0.58 -6.11
C VAL A 67 4.71 0.51 -7.49
N HIS A 68 3.66 1.27 -7.74
CA HIS A 68 3.05 1.35 -9.07
C HIS A 68 3.99 1.98 -10.10
N GLY A 69 4.78 2.98 -9.71
CA GLY A 69 5.82 3.57 -10.53
C GLY A 69 6.88 2.54 -10.92
N LEU A 70 7.39 1.79 -9.94
CA LEU A 70 8.35 0.71 -10.19
C LEU A 70 7.76 -0.33 -11.14
N GLY A 71 6.53 -0.78 -10.93
CA GLY A 71 5.87 -1.72 -11.84
C GLY A 71 5.83 -1.21 -13.29
N ARG A 72 5.60 0.08 -13.51
CA ARG A 72 5.66 0.69 -14.86
C ARG A 72 7.08 0.72 -15.43
N VAL A 73 8.07 1.04 -14.58
CA VAL A 73 9.49 0.97 -14.98
C VAL A 73 9.84 -0.43 -15.45
N LEU A 74 9.43 -1.47 -14.71
CA LEU A 74 9.68 -2.87 -15.08
C LEU A 74 9.06 -3.22 -16.43
N VAL A 75 7.77 -2.94 -16.61
CA VAL A 75 7.02 -3.25 -17.83
C VAL A 75 7.62 -2.57 -19.07
N LYS A 76 8.16 -1.36 -18.91
CA LYS A 76 8.72 -0.58 -20.02
C LYS A 76 10.16 -0.95 -20.40
N ASN A 77 10.92 -1.49 -19.46
CA ASN A 77 12.36 -1.57 -19.62
C ASN A 77 12.94 -2.99 -19.48
N ILE A 78 12.14 -3.97 -19.07
CA ILE A 78 12.62 -5.36 -18.90
C ILE A 78 11.70 -6.30 -19.67
N ASP A 79 12.26 -7.02 -20.64
CA ASP A 79 11.51 -7.85 -21.58
C ASP A 79 10.59 -8.88 -20.92
N ARG A 80 11.03 -9.53 -19.82
CA ARG A 80 10.21 -10.54 -19.13
C ARG A 80 8.95 -9.97 -18.48
N PHE A 81 8.89 -8.67 -18.24
CA PHE A 81 7.69 -7.98 -17.75
C PHE A 81 6.90 -7.29 -18.85
N ALA A 82 7.39 -7.32 -20.11
CA ALA A 82 6.73 -6.64 -21.21
C ALA A 82 5.29 -7.17 -21.43
N GLY A 83 4.36 -6.25 -21.60
CA GLY A 83 2.93 -6.57 -21.78
C GLY A 83 2.17 -6.88 -20.49
N MET A 84 2.81 -6.94 -19.34
CA MET A 84 2.13 -7.08 -18.04
C MET A 84 1.49 -5.76 -17.60
N GLN A 85 0.51 -5.87 -16.70
CA GLN A 85 0.07 -4.71 -15.91
C GLN A 85 1.11 -4.42 -14.82
N ALA A 86 1.30 -3.15 -14.45
CA ALA A 86 2.27 -2.73 -13.45
C ALA A 86 2.16 -3.51 -12.13
N HIS A 87 0.93 -3.75 -11.64
CA HIS A 87 0.70 -4.54 -10.44
C HIS A 87 1.13 -6.02 -10.59
N ALA A 88 0.88 -6.62 -11.76
CA ALA A 88 1.30 -7.99 -12.04
C ALA A 88 2.83 -8.12 -12.10
N ALA A 89 3.52 -7.14 -12.71
CA ALA A 89 4.98 -7.10 -12.76
C ALA A 89 5.60 -7.01 -11.35
N ILE A 90 5.00 -6.25 -10.44
CA ILE A 90 5.44 -6.21 -9.03
C ILE A 90 5.23 -7.56 -8.34
N LYS A 91 4.12 -8.25 -8.60
CA LYS A 91 3.87 -9.58 -8.02
C LYS A 91 4.87 -10.62 -8.53
N GLU A 92 5.21 -10.56 -9.79
CA GLU A 92 6.24 -11.41 -10.39
C GLU A 92 7.61 -11.10 -9.78
N LEU A 93 8.00 -9.83 -9.67
CA LEU A 93 9.23 -9.41 -8.99
C LEU A 93 9.29 -9.91 -7.54
N GLN A 94 8.18 -9.87 -6.79
CA GLN A 94 8.13 -10.45 -5.45
C GLN A 94 8.42 -11.95 -5.47
N ALA A 95 7.79 -12.69 -6.39
CA ALA A 95 7.97 -14.14 -6.50
C ALA A 95 9.42 -14.51 -6.87
N GLU A 96 10.01 -13.80 -7.83
CA GLU A 96 11.39 -14.02 -8.27
C GLU A 96 12.42 -13.67 -7.18
N SER A 97 12.25 -12.54 -6.53
CA SER A 97 13.17 -12.05 -5.49
C SER A 97 12.98 -12.73 -4.13
N GLY A 98 11.82 -13.34 -3.90
CA GLY A 98 11.41 -13.86 -2.59
C GLY A 98 11.12 -12.80 -1.54
N VAL A 99 11.13 -11.51 -1.92
CA VAL A 99 10.94 -10.38 -1.03
C VAL A 99 9.47 -10.27 -0.64
N TYR A 100 9.19 -10.20 0.66
CA TYR A 100 7.83 -10.10 1.18
C TYR A 100 6.91 -11.20 0.66
N CYS A 101 7.40 -12.46 0.76
CA CYS A 101 6.71 -13.66 0.37
C CYS A 101 6.52 -14.60 1.56
N ASP A 102 5.40 -15.31 1.57
CA ASP A 102 5.21 -16.47 2.43
C ASP A 102 5.78 -17.70 1.74
N ARG A 103 6.25 -18.68 2.54
CA ARG A 103 6.66 -19.97 2.05
C ARG A 103 5.54 -20.97 2.32
N GLU A 104 4.96 -21.49 1.26
CA GLU A 104 4.02 -22.61 1.35
C GLU A 104 4.74 -23.91 1.05
N GLU A 105 4.55 -24.90 1.91
CA GLU A 105 5.08 -26.27 1.73
C GLU A 105 3.93 -27.24 1.49
N PHE A 106 4.12 -28.18 0.57
CA PHE A 106 3.15 -29.23 0.26
C PHE A 106 3.88 -30.51 -0.12
N ASP A 107 3.30 -31.63 0.33
CA ASP A 107 3.81 -32.95 0.01
C ASP A 107 3.10 -33.48 -1.24
N ILE A 108 3.88 -33.83 -2.29
CA ILE A 108 3.34 -34.45 -3.51
C ILE A 108 3.66 -35.93 -3.46
N PRO A 109 2.64 -36.80 -3.49
CA PRO A 109 2.87 -38.24 -3.50
C PRO A 109 3.83 -38.69 -4.61
N GLY A 110 4.91 -39.33 -4.26
CA GLY A 110 5.94 -39.81 -5.19
C GLY A 110 7.01 -38.76 -5.59
N LEU A 111 6.84 -37.49 -5.26
CA LEU A 111 7.84 -36.43 -5.54
C LEU A 111 8.44 -35.84 -4.26
N GLY A 112 7.83 -36.07 -3.08
CA GLY A 112 8.30 -35.54 -1.82
C GLY A 112 7.78 -34.14 -1.51
N ARG A 113 8.48 -33.43 -0.60
CA ARG A 113 8.09 -32.10 -0.15
C ARG A 113 8.59 -31.05 -1.11
N LEU A 114 7.68 -30.22 -1.58
CA LEU A 114 7.96 -29.04 -2.40
C LEU A 114 7.61 -27.78 -1.62
N SER A 115 8.30 -26.68 -1.91
CA SER A 115 7.98 -25.37 -1.38
C SER A 115 7.83 -24.36 -2.52
N ARG A 116 6.90 -23.42 -2.36
CA ARG A 116 6.78 -22.26 -3.25
C ARG A 116 6.76 -20.97 -2.45
N LEU A 117 7.22 -19.90 -3.07
CA LEU A 117 7.06 -18.55 -2.55
C LEU A 117 5.74 -17.96 -3.05
N VAL A 118 4.95 -17.44 -2.14
CA VAL A 118 3.66 -16.80 -2.44
C VAL A 118 3.76 -15.34 -2.05
N PRO A 119 3.70 -14.40 -3.03
CA PRO A 119 3.76 -12.97 -2.75
C PRO A 119 2.67 -12.52 -1.78
N GLN A 120 3.04 -11.98 -0.63
CA GLN A 120 2.10 -11.40 0.32
C GLN A 120 1.36 -10.22 -0.30
N SER A 121 0.19 -9.91 0.22
CA SER A 121 -0.56 -8.74 -0.23
C SER A 121 0.20 -7.46 0.09
N LEU A 122 0.39 -6.61 -0.90
CA LEU A 122 0.89 -5.25 -0.74
C LEU A 122 -0.25 -4.31 -0.30
N ALA A 123 -1.08 -4.78 0.63
CA ALA A 123 -2.09 -3.95 1.27
C ALA A 123 -1.37 -3.00 2.24
N PHE A 124 -1.04 -1.80 1.76
CA PHE A 124 -0.28 -0.79 2.50
C PHE A 124 -1.00 -0.27 3.76
N ASP A 125 -2.24 -0.64 3.98
CA ASP A 125 -2.99 -0.43 5.23
C ASP A 125 -2.47 -1.29 6.40
N SER A 126 -1.75 -2.36 6.10
CA SER A 126 -1.15 -3.28 7.09
C SER A 126 0.38 -3.26 7.11
N MET A 127 1.00 -2.62 6.13
CA MET A 127 2.46 -2.52 6.02
C MET A 127 2.95 -1.24 6.69
N GLY A 128 3.70 -1.36 7.78
CA GLY A 128 4.37 -0.23 8.42
C GLY A 128 5.53 0.31 7.57
N GLU A 129 6.03 1.49 7.95
CA GLU A 129 7.14 2.17 7.25
C GLU A 129 8.37 1.27 7.12
N GLU A 130 8.78 0.61 8.20
CA GLU A 130 9.97 -0.26 8.24
C GLU A 130 9.80 -1.45 7.26
N ALA A 131 8.66 -2.13 7.31
CA ALA A 131 8.38 -3.25 6.41
C ALA A 131 8.35 -2.81 4.92
N PHE A 132 7.87 -1.58 4.64
CA PHE A 132 7.93 -1.02 3.30
C PHE A 132 9.37 -0.74 2.86
N GLN A 133 10.19 -0.16 3.72
CA GLN A 133 11.60 0.11 3.42
C GLN A 133 12.38 -1.19 3.14
N ASP A 134 12.10 -2.24 3.90
CA ASP A 134 12.72 -3.54 3.67
C ASP A 134 12.26 -4.17 2.36
N PHE A 135 10.95 -4.10 2.06
CA PHE A 135 10.40 -4.51 0.78
C PHE A 135 11.04 -3.76 -0.39
N TRP A 136 11.09 -2.41 -0.31
CA TRP A 136 11.64 -1.57 -1.36
C TRP A 136 13.10 -1.87 -1.62
N ARG A 137 13.90 -1.89 -0.55
CA ARG A 137 15.34 -2.18 -0.61
C ARG A 137 15.62 -3.57 -1.17
N GLY A 138 14.86 -4.57 -0.76
CA GLY A 138 14.99 -5.93 -1.27
C GLY A 138 14.68 -6.03 -2.76
N CYS A 139 13.60 -5.39 -3.24
CA CYS A 139 13.26 -5.33 -4.66
C CYS A 139 14.34 -4.61 -5.47
N CYS A 140 14.83 -3.46 -5.00
CA CYS A 140 15.90 -2.72 -5.68
C CYS A 140 17.20 -3.53 -5.74
N ALA A 141 17.59 -4.16 -4.63
CA ALA A 141 18.79 -5.01 -4.58
C ALA A 141 18.71 -6.18 -5.57
N TYR A 142 17.56 -6.83 -5.68
CA TYR A 142 17.35 -7.89 -6.65
C TYR A 142 17.49 -7.38 -8.10
N LEU A 143 16.83 -6.27 -8.44
CA LEU A 143 16.91 -5.69 -9.79
C LEU A 143 18.32 -5.24 -10.17
N VAL A 144 19.06 -4.67 -9.23
CA VAL A 144 20.47 -4.32 -9.44
C VAL A 144 21.32 -5.57 -9.67
N ALA A 145 21.06 -6.64 -8.94
CA ALA A 145 21.82 -7.88 -9.10
C ALA A 145 21.52 -8.62 -10.41
N THR A 146 20.30 -8.53 -10.93
CA THR A 146 19.84 -9.36 -12.05
C THR A 146 19.74 -8.60 -13.38
N ASP A 147 19.22 -7.37 -13.35
CA ASP A 147 18.83 -6.65 -14.57
C ASP A 147 19.67 -5.40 -14.83
N TRP A 148 20.00 -4.66 -13.79
CA TRP A 148 20.60 -3.32 -13.91
C TRP A 148 21.81 -3.12 -13.00
N PRO A 149 22.91 -3.83 -13.20
CA PRO A 149 24.08 -3.81 -12.30
C PRO A 149 24.76 -2.43 -12.17
N THR A 150 24.41 -1.49 -13.03
CA THR A 150 24.94 -0.11 -13.02
C THR A 150 24.03 0.89 -12.31
N LEU A 151 22.82 0.48 -11.92
CA LEU A 151 21.88 1.35 -11.21
C LEU A 151 22.07 1.26 -9.69
N THR A 152 21.58 2.28 -9.01
CA THR A 152 21.50 2.33 -7.54
C THR A 152 20.03 2.36 -7.09
N GLU A 153 19.77 2.10 -5.81
CA GLU A 153 18.43 2.22 -5.23
C GLU A 153 17.85 3.61 -5.42
N GLU A 154 18.67 4.66 -5.23
CA GLU A 154 18.24 6.05 -5.41
C GLU A 154 17.79 6.29 -6.86
N ARG A 155 18.53 5.78 -7.83
CA ARG A 155 18.18 5.95 -9.24
C ARG A 155 16.89 5.20 -9.62
N LEU A 156 16.70 4.00 -9.08
CA LEU A 156 15.45 3.25 -9.24
C LEU A 156 14.26 3.98 -8.62
N THR A 157 14.47 4.61 -7.46
CA THR A 157 13.46 5.43 -6.78
C THR A 157 13.07 6.64 -7.64
N GLU A 158 14.05 7.37 -8.19
CA GLU A 158 13.80 8.50 -9.10
C GLU A 158 13.01 8.07 -10.35
N MET A 159 13.38 6.94 -10.95
CA MET A 159 12.68 6.39 -12.12
C MET A 159 11.22 6.04 -11.78
N ALA A 160 10.98 5.41 -10.62
CA ALA A 160 9.63 5.07 -10.17
C ALA A 160 8.80 6.33 -9.87
N GLU A 161 9.37 7.33 -9.23
CA GLU A 161 8.72 8.61 -8.99
C GLU A 161 8.36 9.31 -10.30
N PHE A 162 9.28 9.35 -11.28
CA PHE A 162 9.05 9.95 -12.58
C PHE A 162 7.86 9.31 -13.32
N GLU A 163 7.78 7.97 -13.32
CA GLU A 163 6.66 7.27 -13.93
C GLU A 163 5.30 7.55 -13.26
N THR A 164 5.31 7.99 -12.01
CA THR A 164 4.09 8.41 -11.30
C THR A 164 3.60 9.79 -11.71
N PHE A 165 4.52 10.72 -11.96
CA PHE A 165 4.16 12.09 -12.37
C PHE A 165 3.56 12.15 -13.78
N ARG A 166 3.98 11.26 -14.69
CA ARG A 166 3.47 11.24 -16.08
C ARG A 166 2.00 10.84 -16.22
N GLU A 167 1.42 10.22 -15.21
CA GLU A 167 0.01 9.78 -15.25
C GLU A 167 -0.96 10.87 -14.77
N VAL A 168 -0.45 11.91 -14.11
CA VAL A 168 -1.25 13.00 -13.52
C VAL A 168 -1.27 14.24 -14.44
N ALA A 169 -0.42 14.27 -15.45
CA ALA A 169 -0.31 15.33 -16.46
C ALA A 169 -1.04 14.99 -17.77
#